data_691d37e4de868cc9657ff8685df12084
#
_entry.id   691d37e4de868cc9657ff8685df12084
#
_cell.length_a   1.000
_cell.length_b   1.000
_cell.length_c   1.000
_cell.angle_alpha   90.00
_cell.angle_beta   90.00
_cell.angle_gamma   90.00
#
_symmetry.space_group_name_H-M   'P 1'
#
loop_
_entity.id
_entity.type
_entity.pdbx_description
1 polymer ?
#
loop_
_entity_poly.entity_id
_entity_poly.type
_entity_poly.pdbx_seq_one_letter_code
_entity_poly.pdbx_strand_id
1 'polypeptide(L)'
;NLDVSETAGSILASSDVLQNIHELSSDQFNMGNETQIDALQIGLKIGDNFLFAGNSTNIGMEFTLDNDLVSFIKNGMANENGELDLNYSGNFDALGMRFQMINSIYFGLQRIFLDEKLRVGVTYHMNNYVAGAKLVANTFSLTSTENTATGMNSLDLDYDFNLATTGV
;
A
#
# COMPACT_ATOMS: atom_id res chain seq x y z
N ASN A 1 13.32 15.10 -12.95
CA ASN A 1 12.33 15.31 -11.90
C ASN A 1 11.02 14.69 -12.37
N LEU A 2 10.77 13.46 -11.99
CA LEU A 2 9.46 12.85 -12.10
C LEU A 2 8.62 13.41 -10.94
N ASP A 3 7.57 14.14 -11.27
CA ASP A 3 6.62 14.63 -10.26
C ASP A 3 5.72 13.46 -9.84
N VAL A 4 6.09 12.83 -8.73
CA VAL A 4 5.45 11.60 -8.21
C VAL A 4 3.98 11.84 -7.83
N SER A 5 3.62 13.09 -7.51
CA SER A 5 2.24 13.43 -7.10
C SER A 5 1.25 13.41 -8.26
N GLU A 6 1.63 13.89 -9.43
CA GLU A 6 0.80 13.81 -10.65
C GLU A 6 0.70 12.38 -11.17
N THR A 7 1.77 11.58 -11.01
CA THR A 7 1.82 10.23 -11.56
C THR A 7 0.93 9.26 -10.78
N ALA A 8 0.85 9.35 -9.44
CA ALA A 8 0.01 8.48 -8.64
C ALA A 8 -1.49 8.73 -8.88
N GLY A 9 -1.90 10.00 -8.97
CA GLY A 9 -3.29 10.37 -9.25
C GLY A 9 -3.72 9.99 -10.68
N SER A 10 -2.84 10.14 -11.67
CA SER A 10 -3.13 9.79 -13.06
C SER A 10 -3.15 8.27 -13.29
N ILE A 11 -2.35 7.50 -12.57
CA ILE A 11 -2.37 6.04 -12.64
C ILE A 11 -3.67 5.49 -12.06
N LEU A 12 -4.12 6.01 -10.90
CA LEU A 12 -5.39 5.59 -10.29
C LEU A 12 -6.61 6.02 -11.12
N ALA A 13 -6.52 7.13 -11.84
CA ALA A 13 -7.59 7.64 -12.68
C ALA A 13 -7.61 7.02 -14.10
N SER A 14 -6.60 6.23 -14.50
CA SER A 14 -6.64 5.57 -15.80
C SER A 14 -7.67 4.45 -15.79
N SER A 15 -8.62 4.51 -16.74
CA SER A 15 -9.69 3.50 -16.87
C SER A 15 -9.14 2.07 -16.97
N ASP A 16 -7.98 1.91 -17.60
CA ASP A 16 -7.37 0.60 -17.81
C ASP A 16 -6.84 -0.03 -16.51
N VAL A 17 -6.28 0.78 -15.61
CA VAL A 17 -5.82 0.30 -14.29
C VAL A 17 -7.00 -0.08 -13.42
N LEU A 18 -8.04 0.74 -13.36
CA LEU A 18 -9.25 0.45 -12.59
C LEU A 18 -10.01 -0.76 -13.15
N GLN A 19 -10.00 -0.96 -14.46
CA GLN A 19 -10.60 -2.14 -15.08
C GLN A 19 -9.83 -3.42 -14.72
N ASN A 20 -8.50 -3.39 -14.81
CA ASN A 20 -7.66 -4.51 -14.42
C ASN A 20 -7.78 -4.86 -12.93
N ILE A 21 -7.92 -3.86 -12.06
CA ILE A 21 -8.15 -4.06 -10.63
C ILE A 21 -9.47 -4.77 -10.38
N HIS A 22 -10.54 -4.39 -11.07
CA HIS A 22 -11.85 -5.02 -10.93
C HIS A 22 -11.87 -6.49 -11.42
N GLU A 23 -11.09 -6.81 -12.44
CA GLU A 23 -10.97 -8.18 -12.98
C GLU A 23 -10.14 -9.12 -12.09
N LEU A 24 -9.32 -8.60 -11.17
CA LEU A 24 -8.50 -9.39 -10.26
C LEU A 24 -9.27 -10.06 -9.10
N SER A 25 -10.59 -9.88 -9.04
CA SER A 25 -11.54 -10.72 -8.28
C SER A 25 -11.18 -11.04 -6.82
N SER A 26 -10.49 -10.15 -6.12
CA SER A 26 -10.40 -10.21 -4.66
C SER A 26 -11.30 -9.15 -4.04
N ASP A 27 -11.85 -9.43 -2.87
CA ASP A 27 -12.73 -8.49 -2.15
C ASP A 27 -12.01 -7.18 -1.78
N GLN A 28 -10.68 -7.17 -1.88
CA GLN A 28 -9.83 -6.04 -1.52
C GLN A 28 -8.66 -5.91 -2.49
N PHE A 29 -8.32 -4.69 -2.83
CA PHE A 29 -7.13 -4.35 -3.58
C PHE A 29 -6.06 -3.75 -2.66
N ASN A 30 -4.88 -4.36 -2.65
CA ASN A 30 -3.73 -3.87 -1.89
C ASN A 30 -2.66 -3.33 -2.83
N MET A 31 -2.26 -2.09 -2.62
CA MET A 31 -1.16 -1.44 -3.32
C MET A 31 -0.09 -1.03 -2.32
N GLY A 32 1.13 -1.48 -2.52
CA GLY A 32 2.23 -1.15 -1.64
C GLY A 32 3.46 -0.66 -2.40
N ASN A 33 4.25 0.13 -1.72
CA ASN A 33 5.58 0.54 -2.14
C ASN A 33 6.55 0.35 -0.98
N GLU A 34 7.70 -0.23 -1.27
CA GLU A 34 8.80 -0.36 -0.34
C GLU A 34 10.06 0.27 -0.94
N THR A 35 10.69 1.14 -0.16
CA THR A 35 11.94 1.80 -0.53
C THR A 35 13.00 1.48 0.50
N GLN A 36 14.12 0.92 0.04
CA GLN A 36 15.30 0.69 0.87
C GLN A 36 16.36 1.76 0.57
N ILE A 37 16.89 2.34 1.63
CA ILE A 37 17.98 3.30 1.58
C ILE A 37 19.15 2.73 2.36
N ASP A 38 20.24 2.38 1.66
CA ASP A 38 21.48 1.96 2.29
C ASP A 38 22.31 3.19 2.64
N ALA A 39 22.42 3.47 3.94
CA ALA A 39 23.14 4.66 4.42
C ALA A 39 24.64 4.45 4.46
N LEU A 40 25.10 3.26 4.82
CA LEU A 40 26.49 2.88 4.89
C LEU A 40 26.67 1.40 4.61
N GLN A 41 27.65 1.08 3.78
CA GLN A 41 28.11 -0.30 3.60
C GLN A 41 29.63 -0.33 3.56
N ILE A 42 30.22 -1.18 4.38
CA ILE A 42 31.66 -1.44 4.41
C ILE A 42 31.91 -2.93 4.19
N GLY A 43 32.98 -3.23 3.45
CA GLY A 43 33.35 -4.61 3.17
C GLY A 43 34.86 -4.79 3.15
N LEU A 44 35.31 -5.98 3.56
CA LEU A 44 36.69 -6.37 3.62
C LEU A 44 36.86 -7.73 2.95
N LYS A 45 37.73 -7.79 1.94
CA LYS A 45 38.09 -9.05 1.28
C LYS A 45 39.37 -9.62 1.92
N ILE A 46 39.31 -10.88 2.37
CA ILE A 46 40.43 -11.64 2.95
C ILE A 46 40.51 -12.97 2.21
N GLY A 47 41.42 -13.06 1.26
CA GLY A 47 41.51 -14.22 0.36
C GLY A 47 40.18 -14.40 -0.42
N ASP A 48 39.61 -15.59 -0.33
CA ASP A 48 38.33 -15.93 -0.97
C ASP A 48 37.11 -15.52 -0.16
N ASN A 49 37.30 -14.94 1.03
CA ASN A 49 36.25 -14.53 1.89
C ASN A 49 36.01 -13.02 1.78
N PHE A 50 34.73 -12.62 1.85
CA PHE A 50 34.29 -11.24 1.90
C PHE A 50 33.42 -11.02 3.11
N LEU A 51 33.90 -10.19 4.04
CA LEU A 51 33.15 -9.74 5.20
C LEU A 51 32.51 -8.39 4.89
N PHE A 52 31.27 -8.21 5.24
CA PHE A 52 30.59 -6.93 5.05
C PHE A 52 29.64 -6.61 6.20
N ALA A 53 29.46 -5.34 6.43
CA ALA A 53 28.49 -4.80 7.37
C ALA A 53 27.91 -3.52 6.81
N GLY A 54 26.71 -3.21 7.20
CA GLY A 54 26.05 -1.99 6.75
C GLY A 54 24.82 -1.65 7.57
N ASN A 55 24.23 -0.54 7.18
CA ASN A 55 22.98 -0.05 7.73
C ASN A 55 22.05 0.35 6.60
N SER A 56 20.80 -0.08 6.67
CA SER A 56 19.75 0.30 5.73
C SER A 56 18.49 0.76 6.47
N THR A 57 17.73 1.61 5.83
CA THR A 57 16.41 2.03 6.29
C THR A 57 15.39 1.62 5.24
N ASN A 58 14.42 0.81 5.64
CA ASN A 58 13.29 0.40 4.81
C ASN A 58 12.08 1.24 5.18
N ILE A 59 11.49 1.88 4.19
CA ILE A 59 10.27 2.66 4.30
C ILE A 59 9.21 1.98 3.45
N GLY A 60 8.16 1.50 4.10
CA GLY A 60 7.04 0.84 3.44
C GLY A 60 5.76 1.65 3.58
N MET A 61 4.99 1.72 2.51
CA MET A 61 3.63 2.25 2.49
C MET A 61 2.72 1.23 1.80
N GLU A 62 1.58 0.99 2.38
CA GLU A 62 0.56 0.08 1.86
C GLU A 62 -0.80 0.75 1.96
N PHE A 63 -1.57 0.65 0.89
CA PHE A 63 -2.95 1.10 0.80
C PHE A 63 -3.83 -0.10 0.51
N THR A 64 -4.89 -0.23 1.28
CA THR A 64 -5.96 -1.21 1.06
C THR A 64 -7.19 -0.46 0.59
N LEU A 65 -7.75 -0.87 -0.54
CA LEU A 65 -8.98 -0.32 -1.10
C LEU A 65 -10.01 -1.44 -1.19
N ASP A 66 -11.23 -1.12 -0.81
CA ASP A 66 -12.38 -1.99 -1.03
C ASP A 66 -12.78 -1.99 -2.51
N ASN A 67 -13.27 -3.12 -3.01
CA ASN A 67 -13.79 -3.20 -4.37
C ASN A 67 -15.01 -2.31 -4.62
N ASP A 68 -15.84 -2.12 -3.60
CA ASP A 68 -16.98 -1.23 -3.69
C ASP A 68 -16.53 0.23 -3.85
N LEU A 69 -15.46 0.62 -3.15
CA LEU A 69 -14.85 1.95 -3.33
C LEU A 69 -14.25 2.12 -4.73
N VAL A 70 -13.57 1.10 -5.26
CA VAL A 70 -13.03 1.12 -6.64
C VAL A 70 -14.17 1.24 -7.65
N SER A 71 -15.24 0.49 -7.46
CA SER A 71 -16.45 0.54 -8.28
C SER A 71 -17.13 1.92 -8.22
N PHE A 72 -17.20 2.48 -7.01
CA PHE A 72 -17.74 3.83 -6.81
C PHE A 72 -16.89 4.91 -7.51
N ILE A 73 -15.57 4.85 -7.40
CA ILE A 73 -14.66 5.79 -8.11
C ILE A 73 -14.85 5.70 -9.62
N LYS A 74 -15.06 4.49 -10.16
CA LYS A 74 -15.21 4.24 -11.59
C LYS A 74 -16.58 4.65 -12.12
N ASN A 75 -17.63 4.27 -11.43
CA ASN A 75 -19.01 4.34 -11.91
C ASN A 75 -19.85 5.42 -11.21
N GLY A 76 -19.34 5.98 -10.11
CA GLY A 76 -20.13 6.83 -9.21
C GLY A 76 -21.25 6.03 -8.55
N MET A 77 -22.40 6.67 -8.42
CA MET A 77 -23.64 6.02 -7.97
C MET A 77 -24.49 5.49 -9.13
N ALA A 78 -23.87 5.06 -10.23
CA ALA A 78 -24.59 4.50 -11.36
C ALA A 78 -24.84 3.01 -11.17
N ASN A 79 -26.02 2.54 -11.58
CA ASN A 79 -26.34 1.13 -11.66
C ASN A 79 -25.61 0.46 -12.85
N GLU A 80 -25.78 -0.84 -13.00
CA GLU A 80 -25.14 -1.61 -14.11
C GLU A 80 -25.54 -1.12 -15.51
N ASN A 81 -26.65 -0.41 -15.64
CA ASN A 81 -27.12 0.17 -16.90
C ASN A 81 -26.56 1.59 -17.15
N GLY A 82 -25.76 2.13 -16.22
CA GLY A 82 -25.22 3.48 -16.27
C GLY A 82 -26.22 4.58 -15.88
N GLU A 83 -27.36 4.22 -15.27
CA GLU A 83 -28.34 5.15 -14.75
C GLU A 83 -28.03 5.47 -13.28
N LEU A 84 -28.35 6.69 -12.86
CA LEU A 84 -28.14 7.12 -11.46
C LEU A 84 -29.00 6.26 -10.52
N ASP A 85 -28.35 5.56 -9.60
CA ASP A 85 -29.02 4.81 -8.54
C ASP A 85 -29.35 5.74 -7.36
N LEU A 86 -30.62 6.11 -7.25
CA LEU A 86 -31.11 6.99 -6.19
C LEU A 86 -31.22 6.27 -4.82
N ASN A 87 -31.07 4.95 -4.80
CA ASN A 87 -31.04 4.13 -3.58
C ASN A 87 -29.68 3.43 -3.42
N TYR A 88 -28.62 4.08 -3.81
CA TYR A 88 -27.26 3.57 -3.72
C TYR A 88 -26.85 3.28 -2.27
N SER A 89 -26.18 2.15 -2.07
CA SER A 89 -25.56 1.78 -0.79
C SER A 89 -24.18 1.21 -1.06
N GLY A 90 -23.14 1.95 -0.73
CA GLY A 90 -21.74 1.52 -0.80
C GLY A 90 -21.17 1.36 0.60
N ASN A 91 -20.45 0.25 0.82
CA ASN A 91 -19.69 0.00 2.04
C ASN A 91 -18.20 -0.09 1.69
N PHE A 92 -17.38 0.72 2.34
CA PHE A 92 -15.96 0.87 2.07
C PHE A 92 -15.10 0.58 3.32
N ASP A 93 -15.56 -0.34 4.19
CA ASP A 93 -14.94 -0.63 5.49
C ASP A 93 -13.52 -1.21 5.37
N ALA A 94 -13.14 -1.73 4.19
CA ALA A 94 -11.79 -2.23 3.96
C ALA A 94 -10.77 -1.14 3.58
N LEU A 95 -11.17 0.15 3.59
CA LEU A 95 -10.24 1.24 3.34
C LEU A 95 -9.19 1.30 4.45
N GLY A 96 -7.92 1.26 4.05
CA GLY A 96 -6.80 1.31 4.98
C GLY A 96 -5.54 1.89 4.40
N MET A 97 -4.69 2.39 5.29
CA MET A 97 -3.35 2.83 4.96
C MET A 97 -2.39 2.36 6.05
N ARG A 98 -1.25 1.83 5.66
CA ARG A 98 -0.17 1.46 6.55
C ARG A 98 1.11 2.13 6.12
N PHE A 99 1.81 2.71 7.07
CA PHE A 99 3.16 3.21 6.93
C PHE A 99 4.07 2.49 7.92
N GLN A 100 5.27 2.15 7.52
CA GLN A 100 6.29 1.59 8.42
C GLN A 100 7.68 2.06 8.03
N MET A 101 8.51 2.24 9.04
CA MET A 101 9.92 2.57 8.89
C MET A 101 10.75 1.66 9.78
N ILE A 102 11.63 0.89 9.15
CA ILE A 102 12.47 -0.11 9.82
C ILE A 102 13.93 0.23 9.52
N ASN A 103 14.71 0.39 10.57
CA ASN A 103 16.16 0.50 10.44
C ASN A 103 16.78 -0.88 10.65
N SER A 104 17.67 -1.29 9.76
CA SER A 104 18.35 -2.57 9.78
C SER A 104 19.85 -2.36 9.82
N ILE A 105 20.50 -2.97 10.82
CA ILE A 105 21.94 -3.15 10.82
C ILE A 105 22.21 -4.58 10.36
N TYR A 106 23.06 -4.74 9.38
CA TYR A 106 23.35 -6.05 8.86
C TYR A 106 24.86 -6.31 8.80
N PHE A 107 25.24 -7.57 8.96
CA PHE A 107 26.58 -8.05 8.73
C PHE A 107 26.54 -9.43 8.08
N GLY A 108 27.53 -9.69 7.25
CA GLY A 108 27.54 -10.92 6.50
C GLY A 108 28.94 -11.37 6.13
N LEU A 109 28.98 -12.65 5.80
CA LEU A 109 30.15 -13.34 5.27
C LEU A 109 29.76 -13.97 3.94
N GLN A 110 30.57 -13.74 2.93
CA GLN A 110 30.48 -14.40 1.63
C GLN A 110 31.81 -15.09 1.31
N ARG A 111 31.75 -16.28 0.74
CA ARG A 111 32.91 -16.97 0.22
C ARG A 111 32.76 -17.28 -1.26
N ILE A 112 33.87 -17.13 -1.98
CA ILE A 112 33.97 -17.38 -3.41
C ILE A 112 34.59 -18.75 -3.60
N PHE A 113 34.03 -19.55 -4.49
CA PHE A 113 34.46 -20.90 -4.83
C PHE A 113 34.57 -21.05 -6.36
N LEU A 114 35.26 -22.10 -6.81
CA LEU A 114 35.30 -22.53 -8.21
C LEU A 114 35.74 -21.42 -9.17
N ASP A 115 36.85 -20.74 -8.88
CA ASP A 115 37.40 -19.67 -9.71
C ASP A 115 36.33 -18.59 -10.02
N GLU A 116 35.68 -18.11 -8.98
CA GLU A 116 34.63 -17.06 -9.02
C GLU A 116 33.27 -17.46 -9.61
N LYS A 117 33.07 -18.74 -9.97
CA LYS A 117 31.83 -19.23 -10.57
C LYS A 117 30.71 -19.45 -9.53
N LEU A 118 31.06 -19.64 -8.25
CA LEU A 118 30.12 -19.87 -7.19
C LEU A 118 30.39 -18.94 -6.00
N ARG A 119 29.38 -18.19 -5.56
CA ARG A 119 29.44 -17.37 -4.36
C ARG A 119 28.38 -17.84 -3.37
N VAL A 120 28.79 -18.13 -2.16
CA VAL A 120 27.88 -18.52 -1.08
C VAL A 120 28.10 -17.57 0.07
N GLY A 121 27.02 -17.06 0.64
CA GLY A 121 27.09 -16.13 1.74
C GLY A 121 25.93 -16.28 2.71
N VAL A 122 26.13 -15.78 3.90
CA VAL A 122 25.14 -15.65 4.94
C VAL A 122 25.12 -14.22 5.43
N THR A 123 23.93 -13.65 5.61
CA THR A 123 23.76 -12.30 6.16
C THR A 123 22.82 -12.37 7.35
N TYR A 124 23.21 -11.71 8.41
CA TYR A 124 22.38 -11.51 9.58
C TYR A 124 21.89 -10.08 9.64
N HIS A 125 20.58 -9.90 9.88
CA HIS A 125 19.94 -8.60 10.02
C HIS A 125 19.41 -8.41 11.42
N MET A 126 19.70 -7.26 12.02
CA MET A 126 19.10 -6.75 13.23
C MET A 126 18.15 -5.62 12.85
N ASN A 127 16.85 -5.92 12.88
CA ASN A 127 15.82 -4.95 12.50
C ASN A 127 15.32 -4.22 13.75
N ASN A 128 15.31 -2.91 13.68
CA ASN A 128 14.74 -2.02 14.68
C ASN A 128 13.57 -1.24 14.04
N TYR A 129 12.40 -1.39 14.63
CA TYR A 129 11.20 -0.67 14.20
C TYR A 129 11.27 0.76 14.71
N VAL A 130 11.35 1.73 13.80
CA VAL A 130 11.55 3.14 14.14
C VAL A 130 10.22 3.87 14.29
N ALA A 131 9.35 3.71 13.32
CA ALA A 131 8.05 4.37 13.31
C ALA A 131 7.05 3.62 12.46
N GLY A 132 5.79 3.76 12.77
CA GLY A 132 4.70 3.27 11.96
C GLY A 132 3.39 3.95 12.30
N ALA A 133 2.52 3.94 11.29
CA ALA A 133 1.14 4.37 11.42
C ALA A 133 0.25 3.42 10.64
N LYS A 134 -0.91 3.13 11.19
CA LYS A 134 -1.96 2.35 10.53
C LYS A 134 -3.27 3.07 10.69
N LEU A 135 -3.87 3.44 9.58
CA LEU A 135 -5.22 3.97 9.48
C LEU A 135 -6.12 2.87 8.92
N VAL A 136 -7.23 2.61 9.57
CA VAL A 136 -8.24 1.63 9.12
C VAL A 136 -9.61 2.25 9.29
N ALA A 137 -10.45 2.12 8.28
CA ALA A 137 -11.85 2.41 8.43
C ALA A 137 -12.51 1.29 9.25
N ASN A 138 -13.17 1.66 10.35
CA ASN A 138 -14.07 0.77 11.06
C ASN A 138 -15.45 0.79 10.42
N THR A 139 -15.86 1.98 9.97
CA THR A 139 -17.06 2.21 9.18
C THR A 139 -16.74 3.29 8.16
N PHE A 140 -17.04 3.03 6.91
CA PHE A 140 -17.05 4.04 5.86
C PHE A 140 -18.09 3.64 4.83
N SER A 141 -19.28 4.24 4.92
CA SER A 141 -20.41 3.93 4.05
C SER A 141 -21.07 5.18 3.50
N LEU A 142 -21.59 5.06 2.30
CA LEU A 142 -22.33 6.09 1.61
C LEU A 142 -23.67 5.51 1.18
N THR A 143 -24.77 6.09 1.68
CA THR A 143 -26.11 5.70 1.29
C THR A 143 -26.88 6.87 0.70
N SER A 144 -27.60 6.61 -0.37
CA SER A 144 -28.53 7.53 -0.99
C SER A 144 -29.94 6.98 -0.87
N THR A 145 -30.88 7.81 -0.47
CA THR A 145 -32.28 7.40 -0.32
C THR A 145 -33.21 8.40 -1.03
N GLU A 146 -34.03 7.89 -1.91
CA GLU A 146 -35.06 8.67 -2.55
C GLU A 146 -36.26 8.84 -1.65
N ASN A 147 -36.63 10.08 -1.35
CA ASN A 147 -37.89 10.38 -0.67
C ASN A 147 -39.01 10.63 -1.69
N THR A 148 -39.73 9.57 -2.01
CA THR A 148 -40.83 9.62 -2.99
C THR A 148 -41.95 10.59 -2.64
N ALA A 149 -42.09 10.97 -1.37
CA ALA A 149 -43.13 11.89 -0.93
C ALA A 149 -42.78 13.37 -1.19
N THR A 150 -41.48 13.70 -1.17
CA THR A 150 -41.02 15.08 -1.34
C THR A 150 -40.24 15.29 -2.63
N GLY A 151 -39.88 14.24 -3.33
CA GLY A 151 -38.99 14.28 -4.49
C GLY A 151 -37.56 14.73 -4.15
N MET A 152 -37.18 14.74 -2.87
CA MET A 152 -35.83 15.07 -2.41
C MET A 152 -35.06 13.80 -2.12
N ASN A 153 -33.80 13.77 -2.54
CA ASN A 153 -32.87 12.71 -2.19
C ASN A 153 -32.07 13.13 -0.96
N SER A 154 -31.88 12.22 -0.02
CA SER A 154 -30.91 12.36 1.06
C SER A 154 -29.65 11.57 0.71
N LEU A 155 -28.51 12.13 1.10
CA LEU A 155 -27.21 11.47 1.02
C LEU A 155 -26.65 11.41 2.43
N ASP A 156 -26.49 10.19 2.94
CA ASP A 156 -25.93 9.92 4.25
C ASP A 156 -24.54 9.33 4.11
N LEU A 157 -23.58 9.95 4.78
CA LEU A 157 -22.19 9.50 4.89
C LEU A 157 -21.90 9.14 6.34
N ASP A 158 -21.62 7.88 6.60
CA ASP A 158 -21.21 7.39 7.91
C ASP A 158 -19.73 6.99 7.85
N TYR A 159 -18.92 7.47 8.78
CA TYR A 159 -17.50 7.17 8.82
C TYR A 159 -16.94 7.11 10.23
N ASP A 160 -16.12 6.11 10.49
CA ASP A 160 -15.31 5.95 11.69
C ASP A 160 -13.94 5.40 11.30
N PHE A 161 -12.88 6.10 11.70
CA PHE A 161 -11.51 5.73 11.40
C PHE A 161 -10.71 5.52 12.68
N ASN A 162 -9.95 4.45 12.71
CA ASN A 162 -9.00 4.17 13.77
C ASN A 162 -7.56 4.46 13.27
N LEU A 163 -6.85 5.32 14.00
CA LEU A 163 -5.44 5.62 13.76
C LEU A 163 -4.60 5.03 14.90
N ALA A 164 -3.81 4.03 14.59
CA ALA A 164 -2.80 3.49 15.47
C ALA A 164 -1.40 3.98 15.05
N THR A 165 -0.62 4.47 15.98
CA THR A 165 0.76 4.88 15.75
C THR A 165 1.69 4.13 16.69
N THR A 166 2.88 3.78 16.19
CA THR A 166 3.97 3.21 16.97
C THR A 166 5.24 3.97 16.62
N GLY A 167 6.02 4.28 17.64
CA GLY A 167 7.30 4.93 17.50
C GLY A 167 8.09 4.79 18.80
N VAL A 168 9.38 4.96 18.71
CA VAL A 168 10.30 4.98 19.88
C VAL A 168 10.44 6.40 20.36
#